data_7b9517e1e73b355bbb47eaf9dbe31e7e
#
_entry.id   7b9517e1e73b355bbb47eaf9dbe31e7e
#
_cell.length_a   1.000
_cell.length_b   1.000
_cell.length_c   1.000
_cell.angle_alpha   90.00
_cell.angle_beta   90.00
_cell.angle_gamma   90.00
#
_symmetry.space_group_name_H-M   'P 1'
#
loop_
_entity.id
_entity.type
_entity.pdbx_description
1 polymer ?
#
loop_
_entity_poly.entity_id
_entity_poly.type
_entity_poly.pdbx_seq_one_letter_code
_entity_poly.pdbx_strand_id
1 'polypeptide(L)'
;MALPKQVILIPLLQLITDLKLMDTYRALILPAVGWPFGIFLMKQFSHSVPDSLLESADIDGCGEIKKFVNIVLPIVKPGIGALAIFTFISSWNDYFSQLVFTNSETMKTLPLGLASMAQSAEFSLNYGVLMAGALLASLPMIIVFLMFQSFFAQGITVGAVKG
;
A
#
# COMPACT_ATOMS: atom_id res chain seq x y z
N MET A 1 9.09 -6.29 11.50
CA MET A 1 7.66 -6.30 11.89
C MET A 1 7.38 -7.65 12.51
N ALA A 2 7.13 -7.70 13.81
CA ALA A 2 7.06 -8.96 14.55
C ALA A 2 5.67 -9.60 14.58
N LEU A 3 4.60 -8.86 14.20
CA LEU A 3 3.24 -9.37 14.25
C LEU A 3 2.62 -9.45 12.85
N PRO A 4 2.00 -10.58 12.49
CA PRO A 4 1.25 -10.69 11.24
C PRO A 4 -0.02 -9.81 11.31
N LYS A 5 -0.41 -9.23 10.16
CA LYS A 5 -1.62 -8.39 10.06
C LYS A 5 -2.88 -9.10 10.57
N GLN A 6 -2.94 -10.42 10.44
CA GLN A 6 -4.09 -11.24 10.85
C GLN A 6 -4.42 -11.12 12.34
N VAL A 7 -3.43 -10.87 13.20
CA VAL A 7 -3.65 -10.75 14.65
C VAL A 7 -4.53 -9.55 14.99
N ILE A 8 -4.42 -8.46 14.24
CA ILE A 8 -5.18 -7.23 14.48
C ILE A 8 -6.55 -7.22 13.77
N LEU A 9 -6.84 -8.20 12.90
CA LEU A 9 -8.11 -8.22 12.16
C LEU A 9 -9.33 -8.34 13.06
N ILE A 10 -9.27 -9.15 14.12
CA ILE A 10 -10.41 -9.34 15.03
C ILE A 10 -10.76 -8.06 15.79
N PRO A 11 -9.83 -7.39 16.51
CA PRO A 11 -10.15 -6.12 17.17
C PRO A 11 -10.51 -5.01 16.17
N LEU A 12 -9.93 -5.05 14.96
CA LEU A 12 -10.27 -4.10 13.91
C LEU A 12 -11.69 -4.32 13.37
N LEU A 13 -12.13 -5.57 13.23
CA LEU A 13 -13.51 -5.92 12.86
C LEU A 13 -14.51 -5.38 13.87
N GLN A 14 -14.23 -5.52 15.17
CA GLN A 14 -15.07 -4.96 16.22
C GLN A 14 -15.20 -3.44 16.07
N LEU A 15 -14.08 -2.74 15.93
CA LEU A 15 -14.06 -1.29 15.75
C LEU A 15 -14.86 -0.84 14.52
N ILE A 16 -14.66 -1.51 13.36
CA ILE A 16 -15.37 -1.20 12.12
C ILE A 16 -16.87 -1.45 12.26
N THR A 17 -17.26 -2.51 12.98
CA THR A 17 -18.66 -2.84 13.27
C THR A 17 -19.29 -1.78 14.18
N ASP A 18 -18.62 -1.38 15.25
CA ASP A 18 -19.11 -0.37 16.19
C ASP A 18 -19.27 1.00 15.52
N LEU A 19 -18.37 1.33 14.60
CA LEU A 19 -18.45 2.54 13.78
C LEU A 19 -19.46 2.46 12.62
N LYS A 20 -20.14 1.32 12.44
CA LYS A 20 -21.10 1.07 11.35
C LYS A 20 -20.51 1.29 9.96
N LEU A 21 -19.25 0.92 9.77
CA LEU A 21 -18.51 1.06 8.52
C LEU A 21 -18.44 -0.24 7.70
N MET A 22 -19.00 -1.35 8.20
CA MET A 22 -19.02 -2.63 7.48
C MET A 22 -19.56 -2.46 6.06
N ASP A 23 -18.99 -3.19 5.12
CA ASP A 23 -19.37 -3.19 3.72
C ASP A 23 -19.28 -1.80 3.04
N THR A 24 -18.27 -1.02 3.41
CA THR A 24 -17.98 0.29 2.81
C THR A 24 -16.52 0.41 2.40
N TYR A 25 -16.21 1.27 1.42
CA TYR A 25 -14.83 1.61 1.07
C TYR A 25 -14.04 2.20 2.25
N ARG A 26 -14.71 2.86 3.20
CA ARG A 26 -14.08 3.42 4.40
C ARG A 26 -13.49 2.33 5.29
N ALA A 27 -14.17 1.18 5.41
CA ALA A 27 -13.67 0.03 6.18
C ALA A 27 -12.35 -0.51 5.62
N LEU A 28 -12.12 -0.39 4.31
CA LEU A 28 -10.91 -0.85 3.64
C LEU A 28 -9.79 0.19 3.65
N ILE A 29 -10.16 1.47 3.46
CA ILE A 29 -9.18 2.56 3.29
C ILE A 29 -8.62 3.01 4.64
N LEU A 30 -9.48 3.27 5.65
CA LEU A 30 -9.05 3.86 6.91
C LEU A 30 -7.96 3.04 7.64
N PRO A 31 -8.05 1.71 7.75
CA PRO A 31 -6.99 0.92 8.37
C PRO A 31 -5.67 0.93 7.59
N ALA A 32 -5.73 1.14 6.27
CA ALA A 32 -4.55 1.16 5.42
C ALA A 32 -3.75 2.48 5.51
N VAL A 33 -4.41 3.59 5.88
CA VAL A 33 -3.76 4.93 5.97
C VAL A 33 -2.63 4.95 6.99
N GLY A 34 -2.78 4.24 8.13
CA GLY A 34 -1.79 4.18 9.20
C GLY A 34 -0.74 3.08 9.03
N TRP A 35 -0.42 2.66 7.82
CA TRP A 35 0.48 1.54 7.57
C TRP A 35 1.90 1.76 8.13
N PRO A 36 2.33 0.99 9.16
CA PRO A 36 3.60 1.24 9.86
C PRO A 36 4.84 1.18 8.96
N PHE A 37 4.83 0.31 7.95
CA PHE A 37 5.93 0.22 6.99
C PHE A 37 6.04 1.50 6.13
N GLY A 38 4.91 2.08 5.74
CA GLY A 38 4.91 3.34 4.99
C GLY A 38 5.52 4.49 5.79
N ILE A 39 5.16 4.58 7.07
CA ILE A 39 5.74 5.57 7.99
C ILE A 39 7.25 5.34 8.15
N PHE A 40 7.68 4.09 8.37
CA PHE A 40 9.09 3.73 8.46
C PHE A 40 9.86 4.09 7.18
N LEU A 41 9.32 3.72 6.02
CA LEU A 41 9.94 4.00 4.72
C LEU A 41 10.13 5.50 4.52
N MET A 42 9.08 6.30 4.72
CA MET A 42 9.15 7.76 4.55
C MET A 42 10.10 8.41 5.55
N LYS A 43 10.16 7.89 6.78
CA LYS A 43 11.14 8.34 7.77
C LYS A 43 12.58 8.12 7.28
N GLN A 44 12.89 6.95 6.68
CA GLN A 44 14.22 6.67 6.14
C GLN A 44 14.58 7.65 5.00
N PHE A 45 13.64 7.94 4.10
CA PHE A 45 13.87 8.92 3.05
C PHE A 45 14.00 10.35 3.60
N SER A 46 13.28 10.71 4.64
CA SER A 46 13.40 12.04 5.27
C SER A 46 14.79 12.27 5.89
N HIS A 47 15.45 11.21 6.38
CA HIS A 47 16.82 11.30 6.87
C HIS A 47 17.87 11.57 5.78
N SER A 48 17.50 11.45 4.50
CA SER A 48 18.39 11.81 3.39
C SER A 48 18.42 13.30 3.05
N VAL A 49 17.55 14.08 3.68
CA VAL A 49 17.50 15.54 3.50
C VAL A 49 18.61 16.15 4.37
N PRO A 50 19.61 16.87 3.77
CA PRO A 50 20.67 17.51 4.54
C PRO A 50 20.13 18.68 5.37
N ASP A 51 20.49 18.72 6.66
CA ASP A 51 20.08 19.80 7.58
C ASP A 51 20.57 21.18 7.09
N SER A 52 21.74 21.24 6.45
CA SER A 52 22.30 22.47 5.90
C SER A 52 21.40 23.16 4.86
N LEU A 53 20.60 22.39 4.11
CA LEU A 53 19.61 22.95 3.18
C LEU A 53 18.44 23.59 3.91
N LEU A 54 18.02 22.98 5.01
CA LEU A 54 16.94 23.50 5.84
C LEU A 54 17.38 24.76 6.59
N GLU A 55 18.59 24.77 7.15
CA GLU A 55 19.19 25.92 7.82
C GLU A 55 19.40 27.10 6.85
N SER A 56 19.88 26.85 5.63
CA SER A 56 20.01 27.89 4.61
C SER A 56 18.65 28.52 4.26
N ALA A 57 17.61 27.71 4.12
CA ALA A 57 16.26 28.19 3.87
C ALA A 57 15.67 28.98 5.04
N ASP A 58 16.07 28.69 6.29
CA ASP A 58 15.70 29.46 7.46
C ASP A 58 16.34 30.86 7.43
N ILE A 59 17.63 30.95 7.04
CA ILE A 59 18.34 32.22 6.87
C ILE A 59 17.68 33.06 5.77
N ASP A 60 17.19 32.43 4.70
CA ASP A 60 16.45 33.07 3.61
C ASP A 60 15.02 33.45 3.98
N GLY A 61 14.57 33.21 5.22
CA GLY A 61 13.22 33.52 5.71
C GLY A 61 12.12 32.65 5.12
N CYS A 62 12.44 31.46 4.63
CA CYS A 62 11.44 30.52 4.11
C CYS A 62 10.57 29.94 5.23
N GLY A 63 9.26 30.08 5.12
CA GLY A 63 8.32 29.41 6.03
C GLY A 63 8.31 27.88 5.86
N GLU A 64 7.87 27.13 6.90
CA GLU A 64 7.90 25.66 6.98
C GLU A 64 7.24 24.97 5.78
N ILE A 65 6.08 25.45 5.34
CA ILE A 65 5.35 24.87 4.19
C ILE A 65 6.18 25.04 2.91
N LYS A 66 6.81 26.19 2.72
CA LYS A 66 7.62 26.45 1.53
C LYS A 66 8.88 25.61 1.53
N LYS A 67 9.55 25.42 2.69
CA LYS A 67 10.66 24.48 2.86
C LYS A 67 10.24 23.05 2.49
N PHE A 68 9.11 22.61 3.03
CA PHE A 68 8.61 21.26 2.75
C PHE A 68 8.35 21.04 1.26
N VAL A 69 7.61 21.94 0.60
CA VAL A 69 7.22 21.77 -0.80
C VAL A 69 8.40 21.91 -1.76
N ASN A 70 9.31 22.86 -1.50
CA ASN A 70 10.36 23.21 -2.47
C ASN A 70 11.68 22.47 -2.21
N ILE A 71 11.95 22.01 -0.99
CA ILE A 71 13.21 21.35 -0.63
C ILE A 71 12.98 19.89 -0.28
N VAL A 72 12.13 19.61 0.73
CA VAL A 72 11.96 18.25 1.24
C VAL A 72 11.28 17.36 0.22
N LEU A 73 10.13 17.79 -0.29
CA LEU A 73 9.29 16.99 -1.19
C LEU A 73 10.02 16.54 -2.47
N PRO A 74 10.78 17.38 -3.17
CA PRO A 74 11.59 16.94 -4.32
C PRO A 74 12.65 15.90 -3.97
N ILE A 75 13.32 16.05 -2.83
CA ILE A 75 14.37 15.12 -2.37
C ILE A 75 13.79 13.76 -2.01
N VAL A 76 12.65 13.73 -1.33
CA VAL A 76 11.98 12.48 -0.91
C VAL A 76 11.08 11.87 -2.00
N LYS A 77 10.96 12.50 -3.16
CA LYS A 77 10.11 12.02 -4.28
C LYS A 77 10.36 10.55 -4.65
N PRO A 78 11.60 10.03 -4.70
CA PRO A 78 11.83 8.60 -4.94
C PRO A 78 11.20 7.71 -3.86
N GLY A 79 11.23 8.15 -2.60
CA GLY A 79 10.58 7.46 -1.48
C GLY A 79 9.06 7.42 -1.61
N ILE A 80 8.46 8.52 -2.07
CA ILE A 80 7.01 8.59 -2.34
C ILE A 80 6.65 7.61 -3.48
N GLY A 81 7.46 7.56 -4.53
CA GLY A 81 7.29 6.60 -5.62
C GLY A 81 7.34 5.14 -5.13
N ALA A 82 8.35 4.82 -4.32
CA ALA A 82 8.47 3.50 -3.70
C ALA A 82 7.27 3.17 -2.80
N LEU A 83 6.85 4.13 -1.94
CA LEU A 83 5.68 3.98 -1.08
C LEU A 83 4.41 3.71 -1.89
N ALA A 84 4.19 4.45 -2.98
CA ALA A 84 3.03 4.28 -3.84
C ALA A 84 2.97 2.86 -4.43
N ILE A 85 4.11 2.33 -4.89
CA ILE A 85 4.19 0.96 -5.43
C ILE A 85 3.89 -0.08 -4.33
N PHE A 86 4.53 0.03 -3.17
CA PHE A 86 4.28 -0.91 -2.07
C PHE A 86 2.83 -0.87 -1.58
N THR A 87 2.25 0.32 -1.51
CA THR A 87 0.83 0.49 -1.15
C THR A 87 -0.08 -0.14 -2.19
N PHE A 88 0.19 0.09 -3.48
CA PHE A 88 -0.56 -0.53 -4.57
C PHE A 88 -0.49 -2.06 -4.49
N ILE A 89 0.72 -2.63 -4.39
CA ILE A 89 0.92 -4.08 -4.29
C ILE A 89 0.18 -4.66 -3.08
N SER A 90 0.32 -4.01 -1.93
CA SER A 90 -0.33 -4.45 -0.69
C SER A 90 -1.85 -4.42 -0.77
N SER A 91 -2.41 -3.33 -1.34
CA SER A 91 -3.86 -3.17 -1.48
C SER A 91 -4.45 -4.06 -2.57
N TRP A 92 -3.73 -4.21 -3.70
CA TRP A 92 -4.17 -5.07 -4.81
C TRP A 92 -4.28 -6.54 -4.40
N ASN A 93 -3.35 -7.02 -3.57
CA ASN A 93 -3.31 -8.40 -3.10
C ASN A 93 -4.03 -8.61 -1.75
N ASP A 94 -4.69 -7.59 -1.20
CA ASP A 94 -5.34 -7.71 0.10
C ASP A 94 -6.62 -8.55 -0.01
N TYR A 95 -6.51 -9.80 0.38
CA TYR A 95 -7.62 -10.76 0.46
C TYR A 95 -8.34 -10.71 1.82
N PHE A 96 -7.56 -10.68 2.92
CA PHE A 96 -8.11 -10.87 4.25
C PHE A 96 -8.98 -9.71 4.72
N SER A 97 -8.56 -8.47 4.51
CA SER A 97 -9.38 -7.31 4.88
C SER A 97 -10.67 -7.27 4.07
N GLN A 98 -10.59 -7.63 2.79
CA GLN A 98 -11.77 -7.73 1.92
C GLN A 98 -12.74 -8.80 2.41
N LEU A 99 -12.24 -10.00 2.71
CA LEU A 99 -13.05 -11.13 3.19
C LEU A 99 -13.77 -10.79 4.50
N VAL A 100 -13.10 -10.03 5.39
CA VAL A 100 -13.60 -9.75 6.75
C VAL A 100 -14.54 -8.53 6.78
N PHE A 101 -14.25 -7.50 5.97
CA PHE A 101 -14.94 -6.20 6.07
C PHE A 101 -16.02 -5.98 5.02
N THR A 102 -16.12 -6.86 4.00
CA THR A 102 -17.13 -6.72 2.94
C THR A 102 -18.03 -7.95 2.85
N ASN A 103 -19.31 -7.71 2.59
CA ASN A 103 -20.32 -8.76 2.47
C ASN A 103 -21.02 -8.76 1.11
N SER A 104 -21.12 -7.60 0.44
CA SER A 104 -21.84 -7.49 -0.84
C SER A 104 -20.96 -7.93 -2.03
N GLU A 105 -21.62 -8.54 -3.02
CA GLU A 105 -20.96 -8.97 -4.26
C GLU A 105 -20.30 -7.80 -5.01
N THR A 106 -20.89 -6.61 -4.93
CA THR A 106 -20.41 -5.40 -5.60
C THR A 106 -19.14 -4.82 -5.00
N MET A 107 -18.80 -5.23 -3.77
CA MET A 107 -17.59 -4.81 -3.06
C MET A 107 -16.43 -5.79 -3.20
N LYS A 108 -16.65 -6.96 -3.80
CA LYS A 108 -15.59 -7.97 -3.98
C LYS A 108 -14.49 -7.46 -4.89
N THR A 109 -13.26 -7.58 -4.42
CA THR A 109 -12.06 -7.35 -5.24
C THR A 109 -11.71 -8.59 -6.05
N LEU A 110 -10.83 -8.43 -7.05
CA LEU A 110 -10.40 -9.55 -7.90
C LEU A 110 -9.84 -10.75 -7.09
N PRO A 111 -8.94 -10.56 -6.11
CA PRO A 111 -8.44 -11.68 -5.30
C PRO A 111 -9.55 -12.41 -4.54
N LEU A 112 -10.49 -11.67 -3.94
CA LEU A 112 -11.61 -12.26 -3.22
C LEU A 112 -12.59 -12.96 -4.17
N GLY A 113 -12.89 -12.35 -5.31
CA GLY A 113 -13.73 -12.93 -6.36
C GLY A 113 -13.16 -14.26 -6.88
N LEU A 114 -11.88 -14.28 -7.24
CA LEU A 114 -11.20 -15.50 -7.69
C LEU A 114 -11.18 -16.61 -6.63
N ALA A 115 -10.92 -16.24 -5.37
CA ALA A 115 -10.96 -17.20 -4.27
C ALA A 115 -12.35 -17.78 -4.04
N SER A 116 -13.40 -16.96 -4.13
CA SER A 116 -14.79 -17.42 -4.01
C SER A 116 -15.21 -18.31 -5.19
N MET A 117 -14.77 -18.00 -6.40
CA MET A 117 -14.96 -18.87 -7.57
C MET A 117 -14.24 -20.21 -7.41
N ALA A 118 -13.02 -20.22 -6.92
CA ALA A 118 -12.26 -21.44 -6.69
C ALA A 118 -12.91 -22.40 -5.68
N GLN A 119 -13.69 -21.85 -4.74
CA GLN A 119 -14.39 -22.63 -3.71
C GLN A 119 -15.78 -23.12 -4.16
N SER A 120 -16.33 -22.58 -5.24
CA SER A 120 -17.64 -23.01 -5.74
C SER A 120 -17.52 -24.31 -6.52
N ALA A 121 -18.47 -25.23 -6.30
CA ALA A 121 -18.51 -26.54 -6.98
C ALA A 121 -18.62 -26.41 -8.50
N GLU A 122 -19.23 -25.33 -8.99
CA GLU A 122 -19.43 -25.07 -10.41
C GLU A 122 -18.10 -24.75 -11.13
N PHE A 123 -17.16 -24.06 -10.47
CA PHE A 123 -15.89 -23.65 -11.04
C PHE A 123 -14.71 -24.53 -10.61
N SER A 124 -14.86 -25.39 -9.60
CA SER A 124 -13.81 -26.31 -9.16
C SER A 124 -13.36 -27.28 -10.25
N LEU A 125 -14.20 -27.54 -11.25
CA LEU A 125 -13.91 -28.38 -12.41
C LEU A 125 -13.38 -27.59 -13.63
N ASN A 126 -13.43 -26.26 -13.62
CA ASN A 126 -13.04 -25.44 -14.76
C ASN A 126 -11.79 -24.59 -14.46
N TYR A 127 -10.66 -25.26 -14.32
CA TYR A 127 -9.36 -24.62 -14.10
C TYR A 127 -8.99 -23.58 -15.17
N GLY A 128 -9.52 -23.71 -16.40
CA GLY A 128 -9.26 -22.76 -17.49
C GLY A 128 -9.77 -21.38 -17.17
N VAL A 129 -10.98 -21.24 -16.62
CA VAL A 129 -11.56 -19.95 -16.23
C VAL A 129 -10.80 -19.35 -15.06
N LEU A 130 -10.43 -20.18 -14.06
CA LEU A 130 -9.63 -19.74 -12.92
C LEU A 130 -8.25 -19.20 -13.34
N MET A 131 -7.57 -19.91 -14.21
CA MET A 131 -6.26 -19.49 -14.73
C MET A 131 -6.35 -18.23 -15.59
N ALA A 132 -7.40 -18.10 -16.41
CA ALA A 132 -7.66 -16.87 -17.17
C ALA A 132 -7.91 -15.68 -16.24
N GLY A 133 -8.73 -15.85 -15.20
CA GLY A 133 -8.97 -14.84 -14.19
C GLY A 133 -7.70 -14.43 -13.42
N ALA A 134 -6.87 -15.39 -13.03
CA ALA A 134 -5.59 -15.15 -12.37
C ALA A 134 -4.62 -14.39 -13.29
N LEU A 135 -4.58 -14.73 -14.59
CA LEU A 135 -3.78 -14.01 -15.57
C LEU A 135 -4.23 -12.55 -15.70
N LEU A 136 -5.53 -12.31 -15.84
CA LEU A 136 -6.10 -10.96 -15.91
C LEU A 136 -5.82 -10.16 -14.61
N ALA A 137 -5.93 -10.81 -13.45
CA ALA A 137 -5.62 -10.17 -12.16
C ALA A 137 -4.13 -9.83 -12.00
N SER A 138 -3.22 -10.52 -12.67
CA SER A 138 -1.78 -10.24 -12.63
C SER A 138 -1.37 -9.07 -13.53
N LEU A 139 -2.12 -8.77 -14.59
CA LEU A 139 -1.76 -7.73 -15.57
C LEU A 139 -1.52 -6.34 -14.95
N PRO A 140 -2.41 -5.79 -14.10
CA PRO A 140 -2.16 -4.49 -13.49
C PRO A 140 -0.88 -4.44 -12.66
N MET A 141 -0.57 -5.55 -11.96
CA MET A 141 0.66 -5.67 -11.19
C MET A 141 1.91 -5.63 -12.07
N ILE A 142 1.89 -6.36 -13.19
CA ILE A 142 2.98 -6.37 -14.16
C ILE A 142 3.16 -4.98 -14.76
N ILE A 143 2.07 -4.32 -15.15
CA ILE A 143 2.11 -2.97 -15.73
C ILE A 143 2.72 -1.98 -14.72
N VAL A 144 2.22 -1.96 -13.49
CA VAL A 144 2.73 -1.06 -12.45
C VAL A 144 4.21 -1.35 -12.17
N PHE A 145 4.61 -2.62 -12.08
CA PHE A 145 6.01 -2.98 -11.89
C PHE A 145 6.90 -2.46 -13.02
N LEU A 146 6.53 -2.69 -14.27
CA LEU A 146 7.30 -2.24 -15.44
C LEU A 146 7.40 -0.72 -15.53
N MET A 147 6.34 0.00 -15.18
CA MET A 147 6.34 1.47 -15.19
C MET A 147 7.22 2.08 -14.10
N PHE A 148 7.34 1.42 -12.94
CA PHE A 148 7.96 2.00 -11.76
C PHE A 148 9.20 1.25 -11.28
N GLN A 149 9.73 0.28 -12.04
CA GLN A 149 10.89 -0.54 -11.66
C GLN A 149 12.14 0.28 -11.25
N SER A 150 12.35 1.46 -11.85
CA SER A 150 13.45 2.34 -11.49
C SER A 150 13.34 2.91 -10.07
N PHE A 151 12.15 3.23 -9.62
CA PHE A 151 11.90 3.68 -8.24
C PHE A 151 12.06 2.55 -7.24
N PHE A 152 11.73 1.32 -7.65
CA PHE A 152 11.92 0.12 -6.83
C PHE A 152 13.39 -0.15 -6.54
N ALA A 153 14.25 -0.06 -7.56
CA ALA A 153 15.69 -0.23 -7.41
C ALA A 153 16.30 0.80 -6.46
N GLN A 154 15.91 2.08 -6.57
CA GLN A 154 16.38 3.15 -5.71
C GLN A 154 15.91 3.02 -4.26
N GLY A 155 14.66 2.55 -4.05
CA GLY A 155 14.10 2.36 -2.70
C GLY A 155 14.80 1.25 -1.88
N ILE A 156 15.26 0.19 -2.54
CA ILE A 156 15.95 -0.93 -1.89
C ILE A 156 17.42 -0.57 -1.56
N THR A 157 18.08 0.19 -2.43
CA THR A 157 19.51 0.52 -2.26
C THR A 157 19.77 1.50 -1.13
N VAL A 158 18.86 2.41 -0.81
CA VAL A 158 18.99 3.34 0.33
C VAL A 158 19.02 2.59 1.68
N GLY A 159 18.39 1.40 1.77
CA GLY A 159 18.47 0.54 2.96
C GLY A 159 19.73 -0.32 3.05
N ALA A 160 20.45 -0.53 1.94
CA ALA A 160 21.58 -1.45 1.86
C ALA A 160 22.97 -0.77 2.00
N VAL A 161 23.04 0.54 1.87
CA VAL A 161 24.31 1.30 1.98
C VAL A 161 24.44 1.92 3.37
N LYS A 162 24.52 1.07 4.39
CA LYS A 162 25.11 1.38 5.70
C LYS A 162 25.99 0.17 6.09
N GLY A 163 27.11 0.07 5.45
CA GLY A 163 28.24 -0.72 5.85
C GLY A 163 29.47 0.15 5.71
#